data_73c08a240ccc69cfb22bfe21e05859df
#
_entry.id   73c08a240ccc69cfb22bfe21e05859df
#
_cell.length_a   1.000
_cell.length_b   1.000
_cell.length_c   1.000
_cell.angle_alpha   90.00
_cell.angle_beta   90.00
_cell.angle_gamma   90.00
#
_symmetry.space_group_name_H-M   'P 1'
#
loop_
_entity.id
_entity.type
_entity.pdbx_description
1 polymer ?
#
loop_
_entity_poly.entity_id
_entity_poly.type
_entity_poly.pdbx_seq_one_letter_code
_entity_poly.pdbx_strand_id
1 'polypeptide(L)'
;SLPRIMEIFYWPFLDLVIWGFITLYLARYQSQVPGFVTFFLGALILWDMLFRSQQGITISFLEELWARNLMNLFASPLKPSEFLTATMAMSVMKVAVVSIVMAGCALLFYSYNILIVGVWLMPFILNLVVTGWIIGVFTTSLIMRFGQEAEVLAWSMVFLFQPISCVFYPMEVLPEWLQMIALANPAAHIFEGMRTVLATGAPPVGNLAWAVCLNGALLVGVIAWFYRTVAYCKDQGLLVRVGE
;
A
#
# COMPACT_ATOMS: atom_id res chain seq x y z
N SER A 1 -23.24 2.10 -0.04
CA SER A 1 -23.77 2.50 1.26
C SER A 1 -23.00 3.67 1.84
N LEU A 2 -23.65 4.53 2.65
CA LEU A 2 -23.03 5.71 3.26
C LEU A 2 -21.73 5.37 4.03
N PRO A 3 -21.65 4.27 4.82
CA PRO A 3 -20.40 3.89 5.50
C PRO A 3 -19.22 3.66 4.54
N ARG A 4 -19.44 3.03 3.39
CA ARG A 4 -18.38 2.82 2.39
C ARG A 4 -17.88 4.12 1.77
N ILE A 5 -18.78 5.09 1.53
CA ILE A 5 -18.40 6.41 1.02
C ILE A 5 -17.57 7.14 2.09
N MET A 6 -18.00 7.10 3.36
CA MET A 6 -17.23 7.70 4.46
C MET A 6 -15.85 7.07 4.62
N GLU A 7 -15.73 5.75 4.49
CA GLU A 7 -14.44 5.05 4.56
C GLU A 7 -13.47 5.48 3.45
N ILE A 8 -13.97 5.69 2.23
CA ILE A 8 -13.17 6.10 1.07
C ILE A 8 -12.70 7.56 1.19
N PHE A 9 -13.52 8.46 1.73
CA PHE A 9 -13.24 9.90 1.73
C PHE A 9 -12.80 10.43 3.10
N TYR A 10 -13.41 9.98 4.18
CA TYR A 10 -13.22 10.54 5.52
C TYR A 10 -11.81 10.30 6.06
N TRP A 11 -11.33 9.06 6.03
CA TRP A 11 -10.00 8.72 6.55
C TRP A 11 -8.86 9.39 5.77
N PRO A 12 -8.79 9.31 4.41
CA PRO A 12 -7.76 10.02 3.66
C PRO A 12 -7.80 11.53 3.86
N PHE A 13 -9.00 12.09 3.96
CA PHE A 13 -9.16 13.53 4.21
C PHE A 13 -8.62 13.91 5.59
N LEU A 14 -8.95 13.17 6.65
CA LEU A 14 -8.42 13.41 7.99
C LEU A 14 -6.89 13.27 8.05
N ASP A 15 -6.35 12.23 7.44
CA ASP A 15 -4.91 12.03 7.37
C ASP A 15 -4.22 13.20 6.68
N LEU A 16 -4.76 13.64 5.55
CA LEU A 16 -4.22 14.80 4.84
C LEU A 16 -4.28 16.07 5.69
N VAL A 17 -5.39 16.30 6.39
CA VAL A 17 -5.57 17.49 7.23
C VAL A 17 -4.60 17.46 8.40
N ILE A 18 -4.53 16.36 9.15
CA ILE A 18 -3.68 16.24 10.34
C ILE A 18 -2.20 16.35 9.94
N TRP A 19 -1.76 15.52 9.00
CA TRP A 19 -0.37 15.50 8.57
C TRP A 19 0.04 16.76 7.80
N GLY A 20 -0.89 17.36 7.06
CA GLY A 20 -0.67 18.64 6.40
C GLY A 20 -0.43 19.77 7.40
N PHE A 21 -1.23 19.87 8.47
CA PHE A 21 -0.98 20.87 9.53
C PHE A 21 0.31 20.59 10.28
N ILE A 22 0.64 19.34 10.58
CA ILE A 22 1.93 18.96 11.20
C ILE A 22 3.08 19.41 10.29
N THR A 23 2.96 19.17 8.99
CA THR A 23 3.99 19.56 8.01
C THR A 23 4.19 21.07 7.96
N LEU A 24 3.10 21.85 7.94
CA LEU A 24 3.17 23.31 7.99
C LEU A 24 3.77 23.81 9.31
N TYR A 25 3.43 23.17 10.43
CA TYR A 25 4.02 23.48 11.73
C TYR A 25 5.53 23.24 11.73
N LEU A 26 5.97 22.05 11.31
CA LEU A 26 7.39 21.71 11.24
C LEU A 26 8.17 22.63 10.30
N ALA A 27 7.58 23.01 9.16
CA ALA A 27 8.20 23.91 8.20
C ALA A 27 8.46 25.32 8.79
N ARG A 28 7.65 25.78 9.75
CA ARG A 28 7.89 27.05 10.45
C ARG A 28 9.09 26.99 11.38
N TYR A 29 9.40 25.84 11.95
CA TYR A 29 10.53 25.66 12.88
C TYR A 29 11.81 25.19 12.19
N GLN A 30 11.69 24.51 11.05
CA GLN A 30 12.80 24.00 10.27
C GLN A 30 12.93 24.75 8.91
N SER A 31 13.08 26.05 8.97
CA SER A 31 13.21 26.93 7.78
C SER A 31 14.44 26.63 6.88
N GLN A 32 15.21 25.60 7.19
CA GLN A 32 16.48 25.27 6.52
C GLN A 32 16.42 24.12 5.51
N VAL A 33 15.26 23.44 5.34
CA VAL A 33 15.12 22.34 4.36
C VAL A 33 14.18 22.76 3.24
N PRO A 34 14.70 23.28 2.12
CA PRO A 34 13.87 23.60 0.95
C PRO A 34 13.17 22.33 0.46
N GLY A 35 11.87 22.45 0.17
CA GLY A 35 11.09 21.33 -0.37
C GLY A 35 10.59 20.30 0.66
N PHE A 36 10.83 20.48 1.96
CA PHE A 36 10.34 19.56 3.00
C PHE A 36 8.82 19.34 2.94
N VAL A 37 8.04 20.42 2.84
CA VAL A 37 6.57 20.34 2.72
C VAL A 37 6.15 19.58 1.48
N THR A 38 6.81 19.89 0.35
CA THR A 38 6.54 19.27 -0.95
C THR A 38 6.79 17.76 -0.90
N PHE A 39 7.94 17.36 -0.35
CA PHE A 39 8.28 15.95 -0.19
C PHE A 39 7.29 15.25 0.73
N PHE A 40 7.01 15.81 1.91
CA PHE A 40 6.19 15.16 2.93
C PHE A 40 4.75 14.94 2.47
N LEU A 41 4.12 15.95 1.85
CA LEU A 41 2.77 15.80 1.28
C LEU A 41 2.74 14.79 0.12
N GLY A 42 3.75 14.81 -0.74
CA GLY A 42 3.88 13.83 -1.80
C GLY A 42 4.05 12.40 -1.27
N ALA A 43 4.90 12.23 -0.26
CA ALA A 43 5.12 10.95 0.39
C ALA A 43 3.83 10.42 1.06
N LEU A 44 3.06 11.30 1.71
CA LEU A 44 1.79 10.95 2.32
C LEU A 44 0.79 10.41 1.28
N ILE A 45 0.63 11.13 0.17
CA ILE A 45 -0.30 10.73 -0.90
C ILE A 45 0.13 9.39 -1.51
N LEU A 46 1.42 9.23 -1.81
CA LEU A 46 1.94 7.99 -2.37
C LEU A 46 1.84 6.81 -1.39
N TRP A 47 2.06 7.05 -0.10
CA TRP A 47 1.87 6.03 0.94
C TRP A 47 0.41 5.59 1.04
N ASP A 48 -0.55 6.53 0.99
CA ASP A 48 -1.98 6.19 1.00
C ASP A 48 -2.37 5.32 -0.21
N MET A 49 -1.77 5.54 -1.39
CA MET A 49 -1.99 4.67 -2.55
C MET A 49 -1.54 3.22 -2.31
N LEU A 50 -0.38 3.01 -1.70
CA LEU A 50 0.10 1.69 -1.30
C LEU A 50 -0.87 1.07 -0.27
N PHE A 51 -1.22 1.82 0.76
CA PHE A 51 -2.14 1.39 1.81
C PHE A 51 -3.49 0.97 1.24
N ARG A 52 -4.10 1.79 0.38
CA ARG A 52 -5.39 1.49 -0.28
C ARG A 52 -5.29 0.28 -1.21
N SER A 53 -4.17 0.12 -1.87
CA SER A 53 -3.95 -1.05 -2.72
C SER A 53 -3.93 -2.35 -1.90
N GLN A 54 -3.25 -2.36 -0.76
CA GLN A 54 -3.24 -3.47 0.19
C GLN A 54 -4.65 -3.74 0.74
N GLN A 55 -5.33 -2.70 1.21
CA GLN A 55 -6.69 -2.78 1.74
C GLN A 55 -7.69 -3.31 0.70
N GLY A 56 -7.52 -2.93 -0.56
CA GLY A 56 -8.40 -3.39 -1.64
C GLY A 56 -8.47 -4.91 -1.77
N ILE A 57 -7.36 -5.60 -1.54
CA ILE A 57 -7.31 -7.08 -1.56
C ILE A 57 -7.79 -7.66 -0.23
N THR A 58 -7.22 -7.17 0.88
CA THR A 58 -7.42 -7.77 2.20
C THR A 58 -8.86 -7.59 2.69
N ILE A 59 -9.45 -6.39 2.53
CA ILE A 59 -10.82 -6.14 2.95
C ILE A 59 -11.82 -6.89 2.06
N SER A 60 -11.56 -6.99 0.75
CA SER A 60 -12.42 -7.80 -0.12
C SER A 60 -12.48 -9.26 0.33
N PHE A 61 -11.37 -9.82 0.83
CA PHE A 61 -11.36 -11.15 1.42
C PHE A 61 -12.09 -11.20 2.77
N LEU A 62 -11.89 -10.19 3.63
CA LEU A 62 -12.59 -10.11 4.91
C LEU A 62 -14.10 -9.95 4.75
N GLU A 63 -14.57 -9.21 3.74
CA GLU A 63 -16.00 -9.10 3.44
C GLU A 63 -16.62 -10.47 3.15
N GLU A 64 -15.93 -11.36 2.42
CA GLU A 64 -16.37 -12.74 2.18
C GLU A 64 -16.30 -13.59 3.45
N LEU A 65 -15.29 -13.37 4.29
CA LEU A 65 -15.16 -14.03 5.59
C LEU A 65 -16.30 -13.63 6.52
N TRP A 66 -16.60 -12.35 6.68
CA TRP A 66 -17.69 -11.84 7.53
C TRP A 66 -19.07 -12.24 7.02
N ALA A 67 -19.24 -12.33 5.70
CA ALA A 67 -20.45 -12.84 5.08
C ALA A 67 -20.62 -14.36 5.22
N ARG A 68 -19.61 -15.07 5.80
CA ARG A 68 -19.56 -16.55 5.86
C ARG A 68 -19.69 -17.21 4.49
N ASN A 69 -19.22 -16.52 3.44
CA ASN A 69 -19.38 -16.95 2.06
C ASN A 69 -18.14 -17.69 1.50
N LEU A 70 -17.08 -17.85 2.30
CA LEU A 70 -15.85 -18.50 1.85
C LEU A 70 -16.07 -19.93 1.36
N MET A 71 -16.95 -20.68 2.02
CA MET A 71 -17.29 -22.06 1.58
C MET A 71 -17.90 -22.04 0.18
N ASN A 72 -18.86 -21.16 -0.07
CA ASN A 72 -19.51 -21.06 -1.38
C ASN A 72 -18.52 -20.59 -2.45
N LEU A 73 -17.66 -19.63 -2.10
CA LEU A 73 -16.63 -19.09 -2.99
C LEU A 73 -15.66 -20.18 -3.45
N PHE A 74 -15.12 -20.98 -2.52
CA PHE A 74 -14.14 -22.02 -2.82
C PHE A 74 -14.73 -23.37 -3.25
N ALA A 75 -16.05 -23.60 -3.04
CA ALA A 75 -16.81 -24.72 -3.62
C ALA A 75 -17.26 -24.43 -5.05
N SER A 76 -17.34 -23.15 -5.44
CA SER A 76 -17.65 -22.76 -6.81
C SER A 76 -16.50 -23.11 -7.78
N PRO A 77 -16.74 -23.17 -9.10
CA PRO A 77 -15.68 -23.41 -10.09
C PRO A 77 -14.69 -22.22 -10.23
N LEU A 78 -14.78 -21.21 -9.35
CA LEU A 78 -13.92 -20.03 -9.36
C LEU A 78 -12.46 -20.42 -9.08
N LYS A 79 -11.57 -20.02 -9.97
CA LYS A 79 -10.14 -20.23 -9.79
C LYS A 79 -9.57 -19.20 -8.81
N PRO A 80 -8.60 -19.57 -7.97
CA PRO A 80 -7.91 -18.61 -7.09
C PRO A 80 -7.32 -17.40 -7.84
N SER A 81 -6.88 -17.58 -9.10
CA SER A 81 -6.43 -16.49 -9.97
C SER A 81 -7.54 -15.48 -10.30
N GLU A 82 -8.76 -15.96 -10.54
CA GLU A 82 -9.89 -15.10 -10.86
C GLU A 82 -10.27 -14.22 -9.65
N PHE A 83 -10.25 -14.80 -8.46
CA PHE A 83 -10.42 -14.04 -7.22
C PHE A 83 -9.34 -12.96 -7.05
N LEU A 84 -8.06 -13.33 -7.20
CA LEU A 84 -6.96 -12.37 -7.08
C LEU A 84 -7.06 -11.26 -8.13
N THR A 85 -7.29 -11.59 -9.39
CA THR A 85 -7.39 -10.57 -10.46
C THR A 85 -8.57 -9.64 -10.25
N ALA A 86 -9.71 -10.15 -9.78
CA ALA A 86 -10.88 -9.33 -9.47
C ALA A 86 -10.61 -8.36 -8.31
N THR A 87 -10.00 -8.83 -7.21
CA THR A 87 -9.66 -7.98 -6.07
C THR A 87 -8.56 -6.96 -6.40
N MET A 88 -7.56 -7.34 -7.21
CA MET A 88 -6.56 -6.41 -7.74
C MET A 88 -7.19 -5.32 -8.62
N ALA A 89 -8.09 -5.68 -9.53
CA ALA A 89 -8.80 -4.71 -10.36
C ALA A 89 -9.65 -3.74 -9.52
N MET A 90 -10.37 -4.26 -8.51
CA MET A 90 -11.12 -3.43 -7.57
C MET A 90 -10.21 -2.50 -6.76
N SER A 91 -9.03 -2.96 -6.36
CA SER A 91 -8.06 -2.13 -5.64
C SER A 91 -7.57 -0.96 -6.50
N VAL A 92 -7.28 -1.19 -7.80
CA VAL A 92 -6.89 -0.12 -8.73
C VAL A 92 -7.97 0.94 -8.85
N MET A 93 -9.24 0.53 -8.96
CA MET A 93 -10.37 1.49 -9.02
C MET A 93 -10.45 2.33 -7.73
N LYS A 94 -10.35 1.69 -6.55
CA LYS A 94 -10.35 2.39 -5.25
C LYS A 94 -9.17 3.36 -5.16
N VAL A 95 -7.96 2.92 -5.51
CA VAL A 95 -6.75 3.75 -5.51
C VAL A 95 -6.93 4.96 -6.44
N ALA A 96 -7.41 4.75 -7.67
CA ALA A 96 -7.61 5.85 -8.62
C ALA A 96 -8.56 6.93 -8.08
N VAL A 97 -9.71 6.52 -7.52
CA VAL A 97 -10.69 7.46 -6.95
C VAL A 97 -10.08 8.24 -5.78
N VAL A 98 -9.48 7.54 -4.81
CA VAL A 98 -8.89 8.18 -3.62
C VAL A 98 -7.73 9.10 -4.00
N SER A 99 -6.87 8.68 -4.95
CA SER A 99 -5.73 9.47 -5.41
C SER A 99 -6.18 10.81 -6.02
N ILE A 100 -7.24 10.81 -6.81
CA ILE A 100 -7.81 12.04 -7.40
C ILE A 100 -8.30 12.97 -6.29
N VAL A 101 -9.02 12.42 -5.30
CA VAL A 101 -9.53 13.19 -4.17
C VAL A 101 -8.41 13.77 -3.33
N MET A 102 -7.41 12.94 -2.97
CA MET A 102 -6.26 13.38 -2.16
C MET A 102 -5.43 14.45 -2.88
N ALA A 103 -5.17 14.27 -4.18
CA ALA A 103 -4.47 15.26 -4.98
C ALA A 103 -5.26 16.59 -5.08
N GLY A 104 -6.58 16.50 -5.25
CA GLY A 104 -7.47 17.66 -5.24
C GLY A 104 -7.47 18.41 -3.91
N CYS A 105 -7.59 17.68 -2.80
CA CYS A 105 -7.52 18.27 -1.45
C CYS A 105 -6.15 18.88 -1.16
N ALA A 106 -5.06 18.23 -1.56
CA ALA A 106 -3.71 18.75 -1.38
C ALA A 106 -3.51 20.06 -2.17
N LEU A 107 -4.05 20.15 -3.38
CA LEU A 107 -4.02 21.37 -4.18
C LEU A 107 -4.85 22.49 -3.54
N LEU A 108 -6.06 22.20 -3.07
CA LEU A 108 -6.98 23.19 -2.51
C LEU A 108 -6.53 23.73 -1.15
N PHE A 109 -6.08 22.86 -0.24
CA PHE A 109 -5.76 23.26 1.14
C PHE A 109 -4.30 23.67 1.33
N TYR A 110 -3.38 23.11 0.55
CA TYR A 110 -1.94 23.33 0.73
C TYR A 110 -1.26 23.92 -0.50
N SER A 111 -2.01 24.22 -1.56
CA SER A 111 -1.46 24.66 -2.86
C SER A 111 -0.39 23.70 -3.40
N TYR A 112 -0.48 22.42 -3.00
CA TYR A 112 0.48 21.38 -3.38
C TYR A 112 0.01 20.66 -4.63
N ASN A 113 0.85 20.68 -5.66
CA ASN A 113 0.60 19.96 -6.91
C ASN A 113 1.51 18.72 -7.00
N ILE A 114 0.96 17.52 -6.83
CA ILE A 114 1.71 16.27 -6.92
C ILE A 114 2.37 16.05 -8.31
N LEU A 115 1.84 16.72 -9.35
CA LEU A 115 2.41 16.63 -10.70
C LEU A 115 3.82 17.26 -10.80
N ILE A 116 4.32 17.91 -9.74
CA ILE A 116 5.71 18.38 -9.65
C ILE A 116 6.71 17.22 -9.78
N VAL A 117 6.32 16.00 -9.43
CA VAL A 117 7.12 14.78 -9.63
C VAL A 117 7.26 14.44 -11.13
N GLY A 118 6.42 15.03 -11.97
CA GLY A 118 6.48 14.91 -13.43
C GLY A 118 6.19 13.50 -13.93
N VAL A 119 6.92 13.10 -14.98
CA VAL A 119 6.74 11.81 -15.65
C VAL A 119 6.99 10.60 -14.74
N TRP A 120 7.75 10.76 -13.66
CA TRP A 120 8.11 9.70 -12.71
C TRP A 120 6.96 9.33 -11.76
N LEU A 121 5.93 10.17 -11.67
CA LEU A 121 4.78 9.92 -10.80
C LEU A 121 4.07 8.60 -11.15
N MET A 122 3.81 8.34 -12.42
CA MET A 122 3.11 7.13 -12.86
C MET A 122 3.89 5.84 -12.55
N PRO A 123 5.19 5.73 -12.89
CA PRO A 123 6.03 4.60 -12.47
C PRO A 123 6.05 4.39 -10.95
N PHE A 124 6.09 5.46 -10.15
CA PHE A 124 6.05 5.37 -8.70
C PHE A 124 4.73 4.80 -8.20
N ILE A 125 3.60 5.33 -8.69
CA ILE A 125 2.26 4.84 -8.33
C ILE A 125 2.13 3.35 -8.68
N LEU A 126 2.49 2.95 -9.91
CA LEU A 126 2.38 1.56 -10.34
C LEU A 126 3.18 0.61 -9.44
N ASN A 127 4.42 0.98 -9.10
CA ASN A 127 5.25 0.15 -8.21
C ASN A 127 4.67 0.08 -6.80
N LEU A 128 4.16 1.18 -6.24
CA LEU A 128 3.55 1.19 -4.91
C LEU A 128 2.23 0.39 -4.87
N VAL A 129 1.43 0.44 -5.93
CA VAL A 129 0.23 -0.39 -6.07
C VAL A 129 0.60 -1.86 -6.07
N VAL A 130 1.63 -2.27 -6.83
CA VAL A 130 2.12 -3.65 -6.84
C VAL A 130 2.67 -4.07 -5.47
N THR A 131 3.42 -3.20 -4.79
CA THR A 131 3.88 -3.46 -3.41
C THR A 131 2.69 -3.65 -2.46
N GLY A 132 1.66 -2.83 -2.58
CA GLY A 132 0.41 -2.99 -1.83
C GLY A 132 -0.27 -4.35 -2.11
N TRP A 133 -0.30 -4.79 -3.36
CA TRP A 133 -0.81 -6.12 -3.72
C TRP A 133 -0.02 -7.25 -3.07
N ILE A 134 1.31 -7.15 -3.05
CA ILE A 134 2.19 -8.15 -2.41
C ILE A 134 1.83 -8.27 -0.92
N ILE A 135 1.76 -7.15 -0.21
CA ILE A 135 1.37 -7.12 1.21
C ILE A 135 -0.06 -7.64 1.40
N GLY A 136 -0.99 -7.23 0.54
CA GLY A 136 -2.40 -7.64 0.61
C GLY A 136 -2.59 -9.14 0.41
N VAL A 137 -1.98 -9.73 -0.62
CA VAL A 137 -2.05 -11.17 -0.89
C VAL A 137 -1.38 -11.98 0.22
N PHE A 138 -0.25 -11.50 0.75
CA PHE A 138 0.43 -12.13 1.88
C PHE A 138 -0.46 -12.13 3.12
N THR A 139 -1.03 -10.98 3.48
CA THR A 139 -1.93 -10.82 4.62
C THR A 139 -3.17 -11.69 4.48
N THR A 140 -3.80 -11.70 3.30
CA THR A 140 -4.95 -12.55 3.00
C THR A 140 -4.62 -14.03 3.19
N SER A 141 -3.42 -14.46 2.76
CA SER A 141 -2.96 -15.84 2.95
C SER A 141 -2.80 -16.20 4.43
N LEU A 142 -2.33 -15.26 5.27
CA LEU A 142 -2.25 -15.47 6.72
C LEU A 142 -3.64 -15.57 7.35
N ILE A 143 -4.56 -14.67 6.99
CA ILE A 143 -5.93 -14.69 7.52
C ILE A 143 -6.65 -15.99 7.11
N MET A 144 -6.46 -16.44 5.87
CA MET A 144 -7.03 -17.70 5.39
C MET A 144 -6.54 -18.91 6.20
N ARG A 145 -5.29 -18.89 6.65
CA ARG A 145 -4.67 -19.98 7.41
C ARG A 145 -5.02 -19.96 8.89
N PHE A 146 -5.05 -18.77 9.51
CA PHE A 146 -5.21 -18.60 10.96
C PHE A 146 -6.62 -18.18 11.36
N GLY A 147 -7.47 -17.83 10.39
CA GLY A 147 -8.86 -17.47 10.64
C GLY A 147 -9.04 -16.06 11.22
N GLN A 148 -10.15 -15.87 11.94
CA GLN A 148 -10.55 -14.56 12.49
C GLN A 148 -9.53 -13.96 13.46
N GLU A 149 -8.76 -14.78 14.17
CA GLU A 149 -7.70 -14.29 15.08
C GLU A 149 -6.63 -13.47 14.35
N ALA A 150 -6.41 -13.76 13.07
CA ALA A 150 -5.45 -13.04 12.23
C ALA A 150 -6.06 -11.80 11.53
N GLU A 151 -7.34 -11.49 11.78
CA GLU A 151 -8.02 -10.33 11.15
C GLU A 151 -7.31 -9.01 11.46
N VAL A 152 -6.74 -8.85 12.64
CA VAL A 152 -5.97 -7.67 13.04
C VAL A 152 -4.81 -7.39 12.07
N LEU A 153 -4.27 -8.42 11.41
CA LEU A 153 -3.21 -8.27 10.41
C LEU A 153 -3.66 -7.49 9.17
N ALA A 154 -4.96 -7.51 8.86
CA ALA A 154 -5.50 -6.73 7.75
C ALA A 154 -5.18 -5.23 7.89
N TRP A 155 -5.17 -4.75 9.11
CA TRP A 155 -4.96 -3.35 9.43
C TRP A 155 -3.51 -3.05 9.81
N SER A 156 -2.87 -3.93 10.58
CA SER A 156 -1.55 -3.69 11.15
C SER A 156 -0.39 -4.00 10.21
N MET A 157 -0.57 -4.93 9.27
CA MET A 157 0.54 -5.42 8.44
C MET A 157 1.24 -4.29 7.68
N VAL A 158 0.49 -3.39 7.06
CA VAL A 158 1.09 -2.29 6.30
C VAL A 158 1.88 -1.33 7.17
N PHE A 159 1.44 -1.12 8.42
CA PHE A 159 2.15 -0.26 9.36
C PHE A 159 3.48 -0.87 9.84
N LEU A 160 3.62 -2.21 9.80
CA LEU A 160 4.91 -2.87 10.04
C LEU A 160 5.92 -2.58 8.91
N PHE A 161 5.43 -2.39 7.69
CA PHE A 161 6.28 -2.02 6.56
C PHE A 161 6.60 -0.53 6.50
N GLN A 162 5.82 0.34 7.14
CA GLN A 162 6.00 1.79 7.06
C GLN A 162 7.40 2.26 7.50
N PRO A 163 7.95 1.82 8.64
CA PRO A 163 9.29 2.22 9.07
C PRO A 163 10.39 1.84 8.07
N ILE A 164 10.32 0.64 7.50
CA ILE A 164 11.31 0.14 6.55
C ILE A 164 11.06 0.60 5.11
N SER A 165 9.96 1.32 4.87
CA SER A 165 9.66 1.92 3.56
C SER A 165 10.28 3.31 3.39
N CYS A 166 10.90 3.87 4.42
CA CYS A 166 11.57 5.17 4.39
C CYS A 166 10.67 6.30 3.88
N VAL A 167 9.37 6.26 4.24
CA VAL A 167 8.33 7.16 3.71
C VAL A 167 8.65 8.61 4.05
N PHE A 168 8.94 8.90 5.33
CA PHE A 168 9.07 10.26 5.86
C PHE A 168 10.51 10.69 6.16
N TYR A 169 11.46 9.78 6.07
CA TYR A 169 12.88 10.00 6.35
C TYR A 169 13.75 9.22 5.37
N PRO A 170 14.97 9.68 5.09
CA PRO A 170 15.88 8.96 4.22
C PRO A 170 16.39 7.66 4.88
N MET A 171 16.77 6.70 4.05
CA MET A 171 17.22 5.37 4.49
C MET A 171 18.43 5.45 5.45
N GLU A 172 19.28 6.45 5.27
CA GLU A 172 20.49 6.70 6.09
C GLU A 172 20.19 6.95 7.58
N VAL A 173 18.96 7.36 7.92
CA VAL A 173 18.53 7.60 9.31
C VAL A 173 18.31 6.29 10.06
N LEU A 174 18.06 5.20 9.34
CA LEU A 174 17.83 3.88 9.93
C LEU A 174 19.13 3.27 10.47
N PRO A 175 19.08 2.47 11.55
CA PRO A 175 20.21 1.63 11.96
C PRO A 175 20.66 0.71 10.83
N GLU A 176 21.96 0.39 10.73
CA GLU A 176 22.53 -0.41 9.62
C GLU A 176 21.80 -1.73 9.36
N TRP A 177 21.43 -2.46 10.41
CA TRP A 177 20.69 -3.71 10.26
C TRP A 177 19.29 -3.51 9.64
N LEU A 178 18.66 -2.37 9.90
CA LEU A 178 17.35 -2.04 9.35
C LEU A 178 17.45 -1.50 7.92
N GLN A 179 18.57 -0.84 7.58
CA GLN A 179 18.86 -0.44 6.20
C GLN A 179 18.93 -1.65 5.27
N MET A 180 19.54 -2.75 5.70
CA MET A 180 19.59 -3.99 4.90
C MET A 180 18.19 -4.55 4.61
N ILE A 181 17.28 -4.45 5.57
CA ILE A 181 15.87 -4.86 5.38
C ILE A 181 15.15 -3.88 4.45
N ALA A 182 15.38 -2.58 4.63
CA ALA A 182 14.81 -1.53 3.78
C ALA A 182 15.25 -1.67 2.32
N LEU A 183 16.50 -2.07 2.05
CA LEU A 183 17.00 -2.34 0.70
C LEU A 183 16.25 -3.49 0.00
N ALA A 184 15.69 -4.43 0.75
CA ALA A 184 14.84 -5.50 0.20
C ALA A 184 13.37 -5.07 0.01
N ASN A 185 13.00 -3.85 0.43
CA ASN A 185 11.65 -3.32 0.34
C ASN A 185 11.49 -2.44 -0.92
N PRO A 186 10.66 -2.83 -1.91
CA PRO A 186 10.46 -2.02 -3.12
C PRO A 186 9.99 -0.59 -2.83
N ALA A 187 9.13 -0.40 -1.82
CA ALA A 187 8.62 0.92 -1.47
C ALA A 187 9.73 1.89 -1.04
N ALA A 188 10.76 1.41 -0.31
CA ALA A 188 11.88 2.25 0.10
C ALA A 188 12.60 2.87 -1.11
N HIS A 189 12.81 2.09 -2.15
CA HIS A 189 13.42 2.60 -3.40
C HIS A 189 12.55 3.63 -4.09
N ILE A 190 11.22 3.49 -4.03
CA ILE A 190 10.31 4.50 -4.62
C ILE A 190 10.39 5.81 -3.86
N PHE A 191 10.37 5.79 -2.52
CA PHE A 191 10.46 7.01 -1.71
C PHE A 191 11.85 7.68 -1.82
N GLU A 192 12.94 6.91 -1.88
CA GLU A 192 14.27 7.45 -2.18
C GLU A 192 14.35 8.02 -3.59
N GLY A 193 13.76 7.35 -4.58
CA GLY A 193 13.66 7.86 -5.95
C GLY A 193 12.89 9.19 -6.01
N MET A 194 11.78 9.30 -5.28
CA MET A 194 11.01 10.55 -5.18
C MET A 194 11.85 11.68 -4.55
N ARG A 195 12.63 11.38 -3.49
CA ARG A 195 13.56 12.37 -2.89
C ARG A 195 14.57 12.85 -3.93
N THR A 196 15.16 11.94 -4.68
CA THR A 196 16.11 12.26 -5.73
C THR A 196 15.51 13.20 -6.78
N VAL A 197 14.31 12.88 -7.27
CA VAL A 197 13.60 13.72 -8.25
C VAL A 197 13.33 15.12 -7.70
N LEU A 198 12.80 15.22 -6.48
CA LEU A 198 12.43 16.51 -5.89
C LEU A 198 13.63 17.35 -5.47
N ALA A 199 14.74 16.73 -5.03
CA ALA A 199 15.94 17.45 -4.59
C ALA A 199 16.84 17.90 -5.75
N THR A 200 17.01 17.06 -6.76
CA THR A 200 18.01 17.27 -7.81
C THR A 200 17.44 17.35 -9.22
N GLY A 201 16.18 16.98 -9.42
CA GLY A 201 15.57 16.80 -10.75
C GLY A 201 16.14 15.61 -11.53
N ALA A 202 17.07 14.84 -10.94
CA ALA A 202 17.71 13.73 -11.63
C ALA A 202 16.74 12.53 -11.80
N PRO A 203 16.85 11.80 -12.92
CA PRO A 203 16.03 10.61 -13.15
C PRO A 203 16.37 9.48 -12.16
N PRO A 204 15.38 8.90 -11.45
CA PRO A 204 15.58 7.89 -10.39
C PRO A 204 15.70 6.48 -10.96
N VAL A 205 16.45 6.30 -12.07
CA VAL A 205 16.47 5.04 -12.85
C VAL A 205 16.94 3.87 -12.01
N GLY A 206 17.98 4.03 -11.20
CA GLY A 206 18.50 2.97 -10.33
C GLY A 206 17.49 2.51 -9.30
N ASN A 207 16.89 3.46 -8.59
CA ASN A 207 15.86 3.18 -7.59
C ASN A 207 14.63 2.50 -8.22
N LEU A 208 14.19 2.98 -9.37
CA LEU A 208 13.05 2.42 -10.07
C LEU A 208 13.34 0.99 -10.58
N ALA A 209 14.54 0.75 -11.12
CA ALA A 209 14.94 -0.58 -11.57
C ALA A 209 14.94 -1.60 -10.41
N TRP A 210 15.51 -1.24 -9.25
CA TRP A 210 15.46 -2.07 -8.06
C TRP A 210 14.04 -2.32 -7.58
N ALA A 211 13.19 -1.30 -7.51
CA ALA A 211 11.80 -1.44 -7.12
C ALA A 211 11.03 -2.41 -8.05
N VAL A 212 11.21 -2.29 -9.37
CA VAL A 212 10.57 -3.18 -10.35
C VAL A 212 11.06 -4.64 -10.19
N CYS A 213 12.37 -4.85 -10.07
CA CYS A 213 12.93 -6.19 -9.88
C CYS A 213 12.44 -6.85 -8.59
N LEU A 214 12.47 -6.12 -7.48
CA LEU A 214 11.99 -6.61 -6.19
C LEU A 214 10.48 -6.89 -6.22
N ASN A 215 9.68 -6.00 -6.77
CA ASN A 215 8.25 -6.19 -6.94
C ASN A 215 7.94 -7.42 -7.79
N GLY A 216 8.66 -7.62 -8.90
CA GLY A 216 8.49 -8.80 -9.75
C GLY A 216 8.78 -10.11 -9.00
N ALA A 217 9.92 -10.16 -8.30
CA ALA A 217 10.31 -11.34 -7.54
C ALA A 217 9.35 -11.64 -6.37
N LEU A 218 9.00 -10.62 -5.60
CA LEU A 218 8.09 -10.76 -4.45
C LEU A 218 6.66 -11.09 -4.87
N LEU A 219 6.18 -10.52 -5.98
CA LEU A 219 4.84 -10.82 -6.50
C LEU A 219 4.71 -12.28 -6.91
N VAL A 220 5.70 -12.81 -7.63
CA VAL A 220 5.74 -14.25 -7.99
C VAL A 220 5.77 -15.11 -6.74
N GLY A 221 6.61 -14.76 -5.77
CA GLY A 221 6.73 -15.49 -4.50
C GLY A 221 5.42 -15.51 -3.70
N VAL A 222 4.76 -14.34 -3.55
CA VAL A 222 3.53 -14.25 -2.76
C VAL A 222 2.34 -14.92 -3.46
N ILE A 223 2.26 -14.85 -4.79
CA ILE A 223 1.23 -15.58 -5.55
C ILE A 223 1.42 -17.09 -5.37
N ALA A 224 2.65 -17.61 -5.50
CA ALA A 224 2.95 -19.01 -5.25
C ALA A 224 2.59 -19.44 -3.80
N TRP A 225 2.89 -18.58 -2.82
CA TRP A 225 2.50 -18.77 -1.43
C TRP A 225 0.98 -18.83 -1.28
N PHE A 226 0.25 -17.92 -1.89
CA PHE A 226 -1.23 -17.89 -1.86
C PHE A 226 -1.83 -19.18 -2.39
N TYR A 227 -1.37 -19.66 -3.55
CA TYR A 227 -1.86 -20.92 -4.11
C TYR A 227 -1.60 -22.11 -3.19
N ARG A 228 -0.42 -22.18 -2.59
CA ARG A 228 -0.09 -23.23 -1.61
C ARG A 228 -0.98 -23.13 -0.37
N THR A 229 -1.27 -21.92 0.09
CA THR A 229 -2.16 -21.69 1.24
C THR A 229 -3.58 -22.13 0.92
N VAL A 230 -4.11 -21.78 -0.26
CA VAL A 230 -5.45 -22.23 -0.70
C VAL A 230 -5.53 -23.76 -0.75
N ALA A 231 -4.53 -24.42 -1.35
CA ALA A 231 -4.48 -25.88 -1.39
C ALA A 231 -4.46 -26.48 0.02
N TYR A 232 -3.56 -25.99 0.88
CA TYR A 232 -3.47 -26.43 2.27
C TYR A 232 -4.78 -26.26 3.05
N CYS A 233 -5.44 -25.08 2.93
CA CYS A 233 -6.71 -24.83 3.61
C CYS A 233 -7.84 -25.71 3.09
N LYS A 234 -7.84 -26.07 1.80
CA LYS A 234 -8.80 -27.04 1.23
C LYS A 234 -8.55 -28.44 1.80
N ASP A 235 -7.31 -28.90 1.82
CA ASP A 235 -6.95 -30.24 2.29
C ASP A 235 -7.24 -30.44 3.79
N GLN A 236 -7.04 -29.40 4.59
CA GLN A 236 -7.28 -29.43 6.05
C GLN A 236 -8.71 -29.07 6.46
N GLY A 237 -9.60 -28.73 5.50
CA GLY A 237 -10.97 -28.31 5.80
C GLY A 237 -11.06 -26.99 6.59
N LEU A 238 -9.98 -26.19 6.62
CA LEU A 238 -9.93 -24.93 7.38
C LEU A 238 -10.93 -23.89 6.87
N LEU A 239 -11.29 -23.94 5.57
CA LEU A 239 -12.26 -23.03 4.97
C LEU A 239 -13.68 -23.17 5.59
N VAL A 240 -14.00 -24.35 6.16
CA VAL A 240 -15.24 -24.60 6.90
C VAL A 240 -15.17 -23.97 8.29
N ARG A 241 -14.01 -24.11 8.95
CA ARG A 241 -13.77 -23.67 10.33
C ARG A 241 -13.67 -22.16 10.47
N VAL A 242 -13.18 -21.49 9.44
CA VAL A 242 -13.02 -20.03 9.40
C VAL A 242 -14.38 -19.30 9.30
N GLY A 243 -15.46 -20.03 8.94
CA GLY A 243 -16.84 -19.51 8.89
C GLY A 243 -17.67 -19.73 10.15
N GLU A 244 -17.15 -20.43 11.17
CA GLU A 244 -17.77 -20.60 12.48
C GLU A 244 -17.28 -19.54 13.47
#